data_4017cd331d7719d3b357a1c37c828ffd
#
_entry.id   4017cd331d7719d3b357a1c37c828ffd
#
_cell.length_a   1.000
_cell.length_b   1.000
_cell.length_c   1.000
_cell.angle_alpha   90.00
_cell.angle_beta   90.00
_cell.angle_gamma   90.00
#
_symmetry.space_group_name_H-M   'P 1'
#
loop_
_entity.id
_entity.type
_entity.pdbx_description
1 polymer ?
#
loop_
_entity_poly.entity_id
_entity_poly.type
_entity_poly.pdbx_seq_one_letter_code
_entity_poly.pdbx_strand_id
1 'polypeptide(L)'
;MESKFNFSEDDNLKSHSSSEKVPLNIGGFISSFFKETLDFSQNTDKESTLNSIKEDISIKGATAWILICSIFVASVGLNANSIPVVIGAMLISPLMGPILGFGMSIAINDLETLKKSVINFIIMVVLSIVTAYLFFAFFPLREESSELLSRTSPDIRDVLIAFFGGLALIIARTKKGTISSVIYGVAIATALMPPLCTVGFGLATGNMEFARGAMYLFMINTLYIVLATYLVIKLLRFPMINYINSKRRTFIARLVTFFSVLMIIPALVTFLEVLNESNLSLIHISEPTRPY
;
A
#
# COMPACT_ATOMS: atom_id res chain seq x y z
N MET A 1 -60.76 4.66 20.47
CA MET A 1 -60.66 6.00 21.10
C MET A 1 -59.84 6.87 20.18
N GLU A 2 -60.53 7.90 19.72
CA GLU A 2 -60.29 8.69 18.54
C GLU A 2 -59.04 9.59 18.63
N SER A 3 -58.28 9.60 17.55
CA SER A 3 -57.29 10.61 17.27
C SER A 3 -57.95 11.83 16.60
N LYS A 4 -57.87 12.99 17.21
CA LYS A 4 -58.25 14.25 16.57
C LYS A 4 -57.01 14.90 15.97
N PHE A 5 -56.88 14.80 14.65
CA PHE A 5 -56.09 15.74 13.84
C PHE A 5 -56.92 17.00 13.63
N ASN A 6 -56.44 18.15 14.09
CA ASN A 6 -57.03 19.44 13.82
C ASN A 6 -56.16 20.12 12.76
N PHE A 7 -56.73 20.23 11.55
CA PHE A 7 -56.24 21.12 10.50
C PHE A 7 -56.97 22.48 10.71
N SER A 8 -56.27 23.54 10.98
CA SER A 8 -56.73 24.91 10.81
C SER A 8 -56.13 25.46 9.53
N GLU A 9 -56.96 25.50 8.50
CA GLU A 9 -56.83 26.44 7.39
C GLU A 9 -56.99 27.84 7.93
N ASP A 10 -56.06 28.75 7.58
CA ASP A 10 -56.39 30.12 7.23
C ASP A 10 -55.19 30.83 6.60
N ASP A 11 -55.38 31.13 5.34
CA ASP A 11 -55.04 32.33 4.57
C ASP A 11 -53.75 33.09 4.87
N ASN A 12 -52.84 33.08 3.93
CA ASN A 12 -52.41 34.32 3.27
C ASN A 12 -51.60 34.06 1.98
N LEU A 13 -52.33 34.05 0.87
CA LEU A 13 -51.83 34.39 -0.44
C LEU A 13 -51.25 35.79 -0.42
N LYS A 14 -49.95 35.93 -0.33
CA LYS A 14 -49.25 37.12 -0.82
C LYS A 14 -48.17 36.65 -1.81
N SER A 15 -48.56 36.81 -3.07
CA SER A 15 -47.68 36.84 -4.22
C SER A 15 -46.53 37.82 -3.99
N HIS A 16 -45.33 37.30 -3.84
CA HIS A 16 -44.12 38.03 -4.20
C HIS A 16 -43.36 37.20 -5.22
N SER A 17 -43.67 37.46 -6.49
CA SER A 17 -42.79 37.16 -7.60
C SER A 17 -41.56 38.05 -7.50
N SER A 18 -40.55 37.57 -6.83
CA SER A 18 -39.19 38.01 -7.07
C SER A 18 -38.41 36.76 -7.56
N SER A 19 -38.37 36.65 -8.86
CA SER A 19 -37.46 35.74 -9.56
C SER A 19 -36.04 36.24 -9.28
N GLU A 20 -35.53 35.89 -8.10
CA GLU A 20 -34.15 36.01 -7.78
C GLU A 20 -33.42 34.88 -8.56
N LYS A 21 -32.90 35.24 -9.72
CA LYS A 21 -31.96 34.40 -10.46
C LYS A 21 -30.75 34.23 -9.55
N VAL A 22 -30.76 33.19 -8.72
CA VAL A 22 -29.55 32.71 -8.05
C VAL A 22 -28.59 32.37 -9.20
N PRO A 23 -27.48 33.07 -9.37
CA PRO A 23 -26.51 32.68 -10.38
C PRO A 23 -26.01 31.31 -9.98
N LEU A 24 -26.39 30.31 -10.75
CA LEU A 24 -25.79 28.96 -10.64
C LEU A 24 -24.30 29.09 -10.96
N ASN A 25 -23.53 29.42 -9.94
CA ASN A 25 -22.08 29.41 -10.02
C ASN A 25 -21.65 27.94 -10.05
N ILE A 26 -21.81 27.33 -11.22
CA ILE A 26 -21.49 25.93 -11.46
C ILE A 26 -20.04 25.63 -11.02
N GLY A 27 -19.12 26.59 -11.24
CA GLY A 27 -17.73 26.47 -10.78
C GLY A 27 -17.62 26.44 -9.25
N GLY A 28 -18.41 27.25 -8.54
CA GLY A 28 -18.49 27.25 -7.07
C GLY A 28 -19.11 25.96 -6.52
N PHE A 29 -20.18 25.48 -7.15
CA PHE A 29 -20.83 24.23 -6.78
C PHE A 29 -19.92 23.02 -7.01
N ILE A 30 -19.28 22.94 -8.17
CA ILE A 30 -18.31 21.89 -8.47
C ILE A 30 -17.14 21.95 -7.49
N SER A 31 -16.59 23.12 -7.22
CA SER A 31 -15.49 23.29 -6.26
C SER A 31 -15.88 22.89 -4.83
N SER A 32 -17.07 23.27 -4.36
CA SER A 32 -17.55 22.87 -3.03
C SER A 32 -17.85 21.36 -2.96
N PHE A 33 -18.47 20.80 -4.00
CA PHE A 33 -18.73 19.37 -4.10
C PHE A 33 -17.44 18.55 -4.08
N PHE A 34 -16.44 18.94 -4.89
CA PHE A 34 -15.13 18.27 -4.87
C PHE A 34 -14.42 18.43 -3.52
N LYS A 35 -14.50 19.60 -2.90
CA LYS A 35 -13.91 19.85 -1.59
C LYS A 35 -14.56 19.02 -0.50
N GLU A 36 -15.88 18.88 -0.52
CA GLU A 36 -16.63 18.10 0.46
C GLU A 36 -16.50 16.59 0.23
N THR A 37 -16.57 16.14 -1.04
CA THR A 37 -16.51 14.73 -1.41
C THR A 37 -15.08 14.17 -1.33
N LEU A 38 -14.07 14.97 -1.70
CA LEU A 38 -12.65 14.55 -1.68
C LEU A 38 -11.94 14.91 -0.38
N ASP A 39 -12.61 15.55 0.59
CA ASP A 39 -12.02 15.81 1.90
C ASP A 39 -11.96 14.50 2.71
N PHE A 40 -10.89 13.76 2.50
CA PHE A 40 -10.62 12.53 3.25
C PHE A 40 -10.06 12.79 4.66
N SER A 41 -9.92 14.06 5.09
CA SER A 41 -9.50 14.41 6.45
C SER A 41 -10.62 14.29 7.47
N GLN A 42 -11.89 14.38 7.02
CA GLN A 42 -13.06 14.23 7.88
C GLN A 42 -13.17 12.79 8.42
N ASN A 43 -13.57 12.64 9.68
CA ASN A 43 -13.74 11.37 10.38
C ASN A 43 -12.43 10.53 10.50
N THR A 44 -11.27 11.19 10.48
CA THR A 44 -9.98 10.52 10.70
C THR A 44 -9.74 10.29 12.19
N ASP A 45 -9.58 9.02 12.59
CA ASP A 45 -9.18 8.64 13.95
C ASP A 45 -7.66 8.44 14.02
N LYS A 46 -6.97 9.54 14.33
CA LYS A 46 -5.50 9.56 14.33
C LYS A 46 -4.90 8.64 15.38
N GLU A 47 -5.46 8.63 16.58
CA GLU A 47 -4.93 7.84 17.70
C GLU A 47 -5.16 6.35 17.49
N SER A 48 -6.37 5.96 17.14
CA SER A 48 -6.69 4.56 16.82
C SER A 48 -5.84 4.04 15.65
N THR A 49 -5.62 4.85 14.60
CA THR A 49 -4.77 4.50 13.47
C THR A 49 -3.32 4.24 13.90
N LEU A 50 -2.74 5.14 14.70
CA LEU A 50 -1.36 4.98 15.18
C LEU A 50 -1.22 3.72 16.03
N ASN A 51 -2.16 3.46 16.92
CA ASN A 51 -2.14 2.28 17.80
C ASN A 51 -2.30 0.99 17.00
N SER A 52 -3.27 0.94 16.09
CA SER A 52 -3.48 -0.22 15.22
C SER A 52 -2.24 -0.56 14.38
N ILE A 53 -1.59 0.43 13.76
CA ILE A 53 -0.37 0.19 13.00
C ILE A 53 0.76 -0.28 13.92
N LYS A 54 0.91 0.30 15.12
CA LYS A 54 1.94 -0.12 16.10
C LYS A 54 1.74 -1.55 16.59
N GLU A 55 0.50 -2.00 16.74
CA GLU A 55 0.17 -3.39 17.09
C GLU A 55 0.55 -4.36 15.98
N ASP A 56 0.27 -3.99 14.72
CA ASP A 56 0.56 -4.82 13.55
C ASP A 56 2.06 -4.95 13.24
N ILE A 57 2.92 -4.06 13.76
CA ILE A 57 4.37 -4.16 13.59
C ILE A 57 4.95 -5.37 14.33
N SER A 58 4.34 -5.77 15.45
CA SER A 58 4.95 -6.74 16.36
C SER A 58 4.88 -8.16 15.84
N ILE A 59 6.06 -8.78 15.65
CA ILE A 59 6.17 -10.22 15.40
C ILE A 59 6.05 -10.93 16.74
N LYS A 60 4.86 -11.49 17.02
CA LYS A 60 4.65 -12.45 18.11
C LYS A 60 4.61 -13.86 17.51
N GLY A 61 4.82 -14.90 18.34
CA GLY A 61 4.94 -16.27 17.85
C GLY A 61 3.85 -16.70 16.86
N ALA A 62 2.59 -16.36 17.12
CA ALA A 62 1.48 -16.64 16.22
C ALA A 62 1.64 -15.95 14.84
N THR A 63 2.09 -14.70 14.81
CA THR A 63 2.30 -13.93 13.57
C THR A 63 3.37 -14.58 12.68
N ALA A 64 4.45 -15.10 13.27
CA ALA A 64 5.50 -15.80 12.53
C ALA A 64 4.97 -17.10 11.90
N TRP A 65 4.17 -17.88 12.63
CA TRP A 65 3.55 -19.09 12.10
C TRP A 65 2.54 -18.79 10.99
N ILE A 66 1.73 -17.74 11.14
CA ILE A 66 0.82 -17.28 10.09
C ILE A 66 1.61 -16.90 8.82
N LEU A 67 2.74 -16.19 8.97
CA LEU A 67 3.61 -15.85 7.85
C LEU A 67 4.15 -17.10 7.15
N ILE A 68 4.69 -18.07 7.91
CA ILE A 68 5.21 -19.32 7.35
C ILE A 68 4.12 -20.05 6.57
N CYS A 69 2.94 -20.22 7.16
CA CYS A 69 1.81 -20.90 6.51
C CYS A 69 1.37 -20.14 5.24
N SER A 70 1.29 -18.82 5.31
CA SER A 70 0.88 -18.00 4.16
C SER A 70 1.89 -18.08 3.00
N ILE A 71 3.20 -18.04 3.29
CA ILE A 71 4.25 -18.22 2.28
C ILE A 71 4.21 -19.63 1.68
N PHE A 72 3.95 -20.64 2.50
CA PHE A 72 3.81 -22.00 2.03
C PHE A 72 2.64 -22.16 1.05
N VAL A 73 1.46 -21.65 1.41
CA VAL A 73 0.27 -21.66 0.52
C VAL A 73 0.50 -20.84 -0.75
N ALA A 74 1.17 -19.68 -0.64
CA ALA A 74 1.52 -18.87 -1.80
C ALA A 74 2.50 -19.60 -2.75
N SER A 75 3.48 -20.29 -2.19
CA SER A 75 4.45 -21.08 -2.98
C SER A 75 3.78 -22.24 -3.71
N VAL A 76 2.82 -22.92 -3.07
CA VAL A 76 1.96 -23.93 -3.71
C VAL A 76 1.15 -23.29 -4.85
N GLY A 77 0.50 -22.16 -4.58
CA GLY A 77 -0.31 -21.43 -5.56
C GLY A 77 0.49 -20.98 -6.78
N LEU A 78 1.70 -20.45 -6.56
CA LEU A 78 2.61 -20.03 -7.64
C LEU A 78 3.08 -21.24 -8.47
N ASN A 79 3.44 -22.34 -7.82
CA ASN A 79 3.85 -23.57 -8.51
C ASN A 79 2.70 -24.18 -9.32
N ALA A 80 1.49 -24.16 -8.76
CA ALA A 80 0.28 -24.65 -9.44
C ALA A 80 -0.32 -23.68 -10.47
N ASN A 81 0.32 -22.52 -10.68
CA ASN A 81 -0.18 -21.44 -11.54
C ASN A 81 -1.62 -21.00 -11.19
N SER A 82 -1.98 -21.02 -9.90
CA SER A 82 -3.30 -20.71 -9.38
C SER A 82 -3.37 -19.35 -8.71
N ILE A 83 -3.78 -18.34 -9.46
CA ILE A 83 -3.95 -16.96 -8.96
C ILE A 83 -4.89 -16.90 -7.74
N PRO A 84 -6.06 -17.60 -7.69
CA PRO A 84 -6.93 -17.54 -6.52
C PRO A 84 -6.27 -18.04 -5.23
N VAL A 85 -5.46 -19.09 -5.29
CA VAL A 85 -4.73 -19.62 -4.13
C VAL A 85 -3.68 -18.62 -3.65
N VAL A 86 -2.96 -18.00 -4.57
CA VAL A 86 -1.98 -16.95 -4.27
C VAL A 86 -2.66 -15.76 -3.58
N ILE A 87 -3.79 -15.29 -4.10
CA ILE A 87 -4.58 -14.20 -3.49
C ILE A 87 -5.04 -14.59 -2.08
N GLY A 88 -5.55 -15.82 -1.89
CA GLY A 88 -5.95 -16.31 -0.57
C GLY A 88 -4.81 -16.30 0.45
N ALA A 89 -3.62 -16.72 0.04
CA ALA A 89 -2.41 -16.68 0.87
C ALA A 89 -2.02 -15.24 1.28
N MET A 90 -2.12 -14.30 0.33
CA MET A 90 -1.80 -12.89 0.58
C MET A 90 -2.70 -12.24 1.62
N LEU A 91 -3.98 -12.63 1.67
CA LEU A 91 -4.96 -12.10 2.62
C LEU A 91 -4.59 -12.35 4.08
N ILE A 92 -3.92 -13.46 4.36
CA ILE A 92 -3.53 -13.85 5.70
C ILE A 92 -2.10 -13.41 6.08
N SER A 93 -1.37 -12.81 5.13
CA SER A 93 0.04 -12.43 5.34
C SER A 93 0.19 -11.20 6.25
N PRO A 94 1.02 -11.26 7.29
CA PRO A 94 1.25 -10.13 8.20
C PRO A 94 2.31 -9.14 7.72
N LEU A 95 2.85 -9.26 6.50
CA LEU A 95 3.95 -8.43 5.99
C LEU A 95 3.66 -6.92 5.97
N MET A 96 2.39 -6.53 5.92
CA MET A 96 2.01 -5.13 5.82
C MET A 96 2.29 -4.29 7.06
N GLY A 97 2.13 -4.85 8.26
CA GLY A 97 2.29 -4.12 9.51
C GLY A 97 3.61 -3.35 9.59
N PRO A 98 4.76 -4.02 9.46
CA PRO A 98 6.06 -3.36 9.49
C PRO A 98 6.27 -2.33 8.38
N ILE A 99 5.73 -2.54 7.18
CA ILE A 99 5.88 -1.62 6.04
C ILE A 99 5.10 -0.32 6.29
N LEU A 100 3.84 -0.41 6.73
CA LEU A 100 3.05 0.76 7.13
C LEU A 100 3.69 1.46 8.33
N GLY A 101 4.17 0.68 9.31
CA GLY A 101 4.90 1.19 10.46
C GLY A 101 6.15 1.97 10.07
N PHE A 102 6.87 1.56 9.04
CA PHE A 102 8.04 2.28 8.50
C PHE A 102 7.62 3.66 7.97
N GLY A 103 6.64 3.74 7.05
CA GLY A 103 6.17 5.00 6.49
C GLY A 103 5.58 5.94 7.55
N MET A 104 4.77 5.40 8.46
CA MET A 104 4.18 6.14 9.57
C MET A 104 5.25 6.73 10.49
N SER A 105 6.20 5.93 10.93
CA SER A 105 7.22 6.36 11.89
C SER A 105 8.10 7.49 11.36
N ILE A 106 8.44 7.47 10.07
CA ILE A 106 9.13 8.58 9.41
C ILE A 106 8.24 9.83 9.39
N ALA A 107 6.95 9.69 9.08
CA ALA A 107 6.03 10.82 8.97
C ALA A 107 5.82 11.56 10.30
N ILE A 108 5.79 10.83 11.43
CA ILE A 108 5.54 11.38 12.78
C ILE A 108 6.81 11.56 13.63
N ASN A 109 8.01 11.31 13.10
CA ASN A 109 9.29 11.35 13.79
C ASN A 109 9.42 10.36 14.97
N ASP A 110 8.86 9.15 14.87
CA ASP A 110 8.92 8.11 15.91
C ASP A 110 10.07 7.13 15.64
N LEU A 111 11.26 7.41 16.18
CA LEU A 111 12.43 6.56 15.98
C LEU A 111 12.31 5.17 16.63
N GLU A 112 11.60 5.07 17.73
CA GLU A 112 11.46 3.78 18.41
C GLU A 112 10.60 2.84 17.55
N THR A 113 9.49 3.36 17.06
CA THR A 113 8.62 2.62 16.12
C THR A 113 9.34 2.34 14.80
N LEU A 114 10.15 3.30 14.29
CA LEU A 114 10.96 3.09 13.09
C LEU A 114 11.92 1.91 13.23
N LYS A 115 12.68 1.88 14.32
CA LYS A 115 13.62 0.78 14.59
C LYS A 115 12.90 -0.56 14.69
N LYS A 116 11.77 -0.62 15.41
CA LYS A 116 10.96 -1.83 15.52
C LYS A 116 10.43 -2.29 14.16
N SER A 117 9.91 -1.36 13.35
CA SER A 117 9.39 -1.65 12.01
C SER A 117 10.46 -2.23 11.10
N VAL A 118 11.65 -1.60 11.05
CA VAL A 118 12.75 -2.07 10.18
C VAL A 118 13.25 -3.45 10.61
N ILE A 119 13.46 -3.68 11.91
CA ILE A 119 13.92 -4.97 12.42
C ILE A 119 12.89 -6.06 12.10
N ASN A 120 11.62 -5.84 12.40
CA ASN A 120 10.57 -6.82 12.16
C ASN A 120 10.35 -7.06 10.66
N PHE A 121 10.46 -6.02 9.83
CA PHE A 121 10.43 -6.14 8.38
C PHE A 121 11.53 -7.08 7.87
N ILE A 122 12.79 -6.86 8.29
CA ILE A 122 13.91 -7.71 7.89
C ILE A 122 13.70 -9.16 8.33
N ILE A 123 13.25 -9.37 9.57
CA ILE A 123 12.98 -10.72 10.08
C ILE A 123 11.88 -11.40 9.24
N MET A 124 10.80 -10.69 8.92
CA MET A 124 9.71 -11.25 8.10
C MET A 124 10.18 -11.56 6.69
N VAL A 125 10.98 -10.70 6.07
CA VAL A 125 11.55 -10.94 4.71
C VAL A 125 12.44 -12.17 4.71
N VAL A 126 13.38 -12.28 5.67
CA VAL A 126 14.27 -13.44 5.78
C VAL A 126 13.46 -14.72 6.01
N LEU A 127 12.51 -14.69 6.94
CA LEU A 127 11.65 -15.84 7.24
C LEU A 127 10.84 -16.27 6.00
N SER A 128 10.32 -15.31 5.24
CA SER A 128 9.56 -15.57 4.00
C SER A 128 10.44 -16.25 2.94
N ILE A 129 11.64 -15.71 2.70
CA ILE A 129 12.59 -16.26 1.72
C ILE A 129 13.03 -17.67 2.13
N VAL A 130 13.37 -17.88 3.40
CA VAL A 130 13.78 -19.19 3.91
C VAL A 130 12.63 -20.20 3.76
N THR A 131 11.41 -19.83 4.11
CA THR A 131 10.23 -20.71 3.97
C THR A 131 9.99 -21.07 2.51
N ALA A 132 10.00 -20.09 1.60
CA ALA A 132 9.83 -20.33 0.17
C ALA A 132 10.99 -21.19 -0.41
N TYR A 133 12.23 -20.89 -0.02
CA TYR A 133 13.41 -21.69 -0.41
C TYR A 133 13.25 -23.15 0.01
N LEU A 134 12.90 -23.42 1.27
CA LEU A 134 12.69 -24.78 1.77
C LEU A 134 11.58 -25.49 1.01
N PHE A 135 10.45 -24.81 0.75
CA PHE A 135 9.38 -25.38 -0.04
C PHE A 135 9.90 -25.84 -1.40
N PHE A 136 10.49 -24.94 -2.19
CA PHE A 136 10.95 -25.26 -3.54
C PHE A 136 12.18 -26.18 -3.57
N ALA A 137 13.00 -26.19 -2.50
CA ALA A 137 14.12 -27.12 -2.40
C ALA A 137 13.67 -28.58 -2.20
N PHE A 138 12.61 -28.79 -1.42
CA PHE A 138 12.11 -30.14 -1.11
C PHE A 138 10.96 -30.59 -2.02
N PHE A 139 10.29 -29.67 -2.70
CA PHE A 139 9.17 -30.00 -3.57
C PHE A 139 9.65 -30.59 -4.91
N PRO A 140 9.13 -31.76 -5.33
CA PRO A 140 9.65 -32.50 -6.48
C PRO A 140 9.34 -31.85 -7.84
N LEU A 141 8.24 -31.07 -7.93
CA LEU A 141 7.80 -30.40 -9.14
C LEU A 141 8.25 -28.93 -9.11
N ARG A 142 9.31 -28.61 -9.85
CA ARG A 142 9.91 -27.26 -9.93
C ARG A 142 9.73 -26.70 -11.33
N GLU A 143 8.48 -26.55 -11.75
CA GLU A 143 8.19 -25.96 -13.05
C GLU A 143 8.16 -24.44 -12.96
N GLU A 144 8.71 -23.77 -13.97
CA GLU A 144 8.64 -22.32 -14.13
C GLU A 144 7.23 -21.95 -14.59
N SER A 145 6.36 -21.63 -13.66
CA SER A 145 5.00 -21.17 -13.98
C SER A 145 5.02 -19.74 -14.54
N SER A 146 4.00 -19.37 -15.34
CA SER A 146 3.87 -18.02 -15.87
C SER A 146 3.72 -16.97 -14.75
N GLU A 147 3.13 -17.35 -13.61
CA GLU A 147 3.02 -16.49 -12.42
C GLU A 147 4.40 -16.22 -11.78
N LEU A 148 5.31 -17.19 -11.75
CA LEU A 148 6.68 -16.98 -11.27
C LEU A 148 7.45 -16.06 -12.22
N LEU A 149 7.36 -16.29 -13.52
CA LEU A 149 8.03 -15.50 -14.55
C LEU A 149 7.59 -14.04 -14.52
N SER A 150 6.29 -13.77 -14.35
CA SER A 150 5.75 -12.41 -14.29
C SER A 150 6.28 -11.58 -13.12
N ARG A 151 6.94 -12.20 -12.12
CA ARG A 151 7.49 -11.52 -10.93
C ARG A 151 9.00 -11.32 -10.99
N THR A 152 9.64 -11.63 -12.11
CA THR A 152 11.10 -11.50 -12.25
C THR A 152 11.56 -10.16 -12.80
N SER A 153 10.66 -9.40 -13.41
CA SER A 153 10.96 -8.07 -13.95
C SER A 153 9.87 -7.06 -13.52
N PRO A 154 10.26 -5.88 -13.00
CA PRO A 154 9.29 -4.84 -12.65
C PRO A 154 8.67 -4.21 -13.90
N ASP A 155 7.36 -3.95 -13.84
CA ASP A 155 6.62 -3.16 -14.83
C ASP A 155 6.13 -1.85 -14.17
N ILE A 156 5.88 -0.83 -15.00
CA ILE A 156 5.27 0.43 -14.54
C ILE A 156 3.92 0.18 -13.85
N ARG A 157 3.20 -0.84 -14.27
CA ARG A 157 1.93 -1.25 -13.66
C ARG A 157 2.09 -1.67 -12.20
N ASP A 158 3.15 -2.41 -11.88
CA ASP A 158 3.44 -2.84 -10.51
C ASP A 158 3.70 -1.64 -9.59
N VAL A 159 4.46 -0.66 -10.08
CA VAL A 159 4.74 0.59 -9.39
C VAL A 159 3.46 1.37 -9.09
N LEU A 160 2.59 1.52 -10.09
CA LEU A 160 1.31 2.23 -9.93
C LEU A 160 0.38 1.48 -8.95
N ILE A 161 0.30 0.15 -9.05
CA ILE A 161 -0.49 -0.68 -8.13
C ILE A 161 0.04 -0.53 -6.70
N ALA A 162 1.36 -0.60 -6.50
CA ALA A 162 1.95 -0.45 -5.18
C ALA A 162 1.69 0.94 -4.58
N PHE A 163 1.81 2.01 -5.36
CA PHE A 163 1.60 3.38 -4.90
C PHE A 163 0.13 3.67 -4.61
N PHE A 164 -0.76 3.51 -5.60
CA PHE A 164 -2.18 3.80 -5.43
C PHE A 164 -2.87 2.81 -4.47
N GLY A 165 -2.47 1.55 -4.50
CA GLY A 165 -2.90 0.56 -3.51
C GLY A 165 -2.47 0.97 -2.10
N GLY A 166 -1.20 1.41 -1.92
CA GLY A 166 -0.68 1.94 -0.67
C GLY A 166 -1.46 3.16 -0.17
N LEU A 167 -1.78 4.11 -1.06
CA LEU A 167 -2.64 5.26 -0.74
C LEU A 167 -4.03 4.81 -0.26
N ALA A 168 -4.69 3.93 -1.02
CA ALA A 168 -6.02 3.44 -0.68
C ALA A 168 -6.05 2.72 0.67
N LEU A 169 -5.06 1.87 0.94
CA LEU A 169 -4.96 1.15 2.21
C LEU A 169 -4.80 2.09 3.40
N ILE A 170 -3.83 3.01 3.34
CA ILE A 170 -3.58 3.89 4.49
C ILE A 170 -4.75 4.85 4.72
N ILE A 171 -5.39 5.36 3.65
CA ILE A 171 -6.61 6.17 3.77
C ILE A 171 -7.72 5.34 4.44
N ALA A 172 -7.96 4.10 4.02
CA ALA A 172 -8.96 3.23 4.62
C ALA A 172 -8.66 2.96 6.10
N ARG A 173 -7.39 2.75 6.48
CA ARG A 173 -6.98 2.56 7.88
C ARG A 173 -7.17 3.80 8.76
N THR A 174 -7.20 5.00 8.18
CA THR A 174 -7.42 6.23 8.94
C THR A 174 -8.89 6.48 9.27
N LYS A 175 -9.82 5.74 8.66
CA LYS A 175 -11.26 5.91 8.85
C LYS A 175 -11.83 5.01 9.95
N LYS A 176 -12.76 5.56 10.74
CA LYS A 176 -13.49 4.80 11.76
C LYS A 176 -14.43 3.77 11.12
N GLY A 177 -14.38 2.54 11.61
CA GLY A 177 -15.40 1.53 11.33
C GLY A 177 -15.38 0.92 9.93
N THR A 178 -14.34 1.11 9.15
CA THR A 178 -14.26 0.53 7.81
C THR A 178 -13.75 -0.91 7.84
N ILE A 179 -14.64 -1.86 7.57
CA ILE A 179 -14.32 -3.26 7.22
C ILE A 179 -13.41 -3.31 5.97
N SER A 180 -13.36 -2.22 5.23
CA SER A 180 -12.62 -2.02 3.98
C SER A 180 -11.10 -2.18 4.11
N SER A 181 -10.51 -2.04 5.29
CA SER A 181 -9.05 -2.21 5.47
C SER A 181 -8.54 -3.59 5.06
N VAL A 182 -9.37 -4.62 5.18
CA VAL A 182 -9.04 -5.99 4.76
C VAL A 182 -9.01 -6.08 3.23
N ILE A 183 -9.98 -5.49 2.54
CA ILE A 183 -10.11 -5.54 1.08
C ILE A 183 -8.95 -4.79 0.40
N TYR A 184 -8.58 -3.61 0.91
CA TYR A 184 -7.44 -2.85 0.38
C TYR A 184 -6.10 -3.53 0.69
N GLY A 185 -6.04 -4.27 1.80
CA GLY A 185 -4.88 -5.11 2.14
C GLY A 185 -4.57 -6.15 1.08
N VAL A 186 -5.59 -6.69 0.42
CA VAL A 186 -5.44 -7.69 -0.67
C VAL A 186 -4.69 -7.11 -1.85
N ALA A 187 -5.08 -5.96 -2.35
CA ALA A 187 -4.49 -5.36 -3.55
C ALA A 187 -2.98 -5.09 -3.37
N ILE A 188 -2.55 -4.76 -2.15
CA ILE A 188 -1.13 -4.49 -1.86
C ILE A 188 -0.36 -5.77 -1.54
N ALA A 189 -1.00 -6.73 -0.88
CA ALA A 189 -0.38 -8.02 -0.63
C ALA A 189 -0.01 -8.72 -1.95
N THR A 190 -0.76 -8.48 -3.05
CA THR A 190 -0.43 -8.98 -4.39
C THR A 190 0.93 -8.49 -4.89
N ALA A 191 1.36 -7.32 -4.46
CA ALA A 191 2.62 -6.71 -4.88
C ALA A 191 3.84 -7.19 -4.05
N LEU A 192 3.64 -7.77 -2.86
CA LEU A 192 4.74 -8.04 -1.93
C LEU A 192 5.09 -9.54 -1.79
N MET A 193 4.07 -10.37 -1.62
CA MET A 193 4.29 -11.77 -1.25
C MET A 193 4.80 -12.65 -2.39
N PRO A 194 4.23 -12.60 -3.61
CA PRO A 194 4.71 -13.40 -4.72
C PRO A 194 6.17 -13.15 -5.10
N PRO A 195 6.67 -11.90 -5.15
CA PRO A 195 8.08 -11.66 -5.38
C PRO A 195 9.00 -12.33 -4.37
N LEU A 196 8.66 -12.35 -3.07
CA LEU A 196 9.45 -13.03 -2.05
C LEU A 196 9.46 -14.56 -2.25
N CYS A 197 8.32 -15.15 -2.63
CA CYS A 197 8.27 -16.58 -3.00
C CYS A 197 9.11 -16.86 -4.24
N THR A 198 9.10 -15.98 -5.25
CA THR A 198 9.92 -16.10 -6.46
C THR A 198 11.41 -15.97 -6.16
N VAL A 199 11.81 -15.13 -5.19
CA VAL A 199 13.19 -15.11 -4.67
C VAL A 199 13.57 -16.48 -4.11
N GLY A 200 12.72 -17.08 -3.27
CA GLY A 200 12.93 -18.42 -2.72
C GLY A 200 13.05 -19.49 -3.82
N PHE A 201 12.21 -19.41 -4.85
CA PHE A 201 12.28 -20.29 -6.02
C PHE A 201 13.61 -20.14 -6.77
N GLY A 202 14.01 -18.90 -7.10
CA GLY A 202 15.28 -18.64 -7.79
C GLY A 202 16.50 -19.15 -7.02
N LEU A 203 16.51 -18.99 -5.69
CA LEU A 203 17.56 -19.53 -4.83
C LEU A 203 17.56 -21.08 -4.81
N ALA A 204 16.40 -21.71 -4.78
CA ALA A 204 16.25 -23.16 -4.72
C ALA A 204 16.62 -23.85 -6.06
N THR A 205 16.40 -23.17 -7.18
CA THR A 205 16.76 -23.66 -8.53
C THR A 205 18.15 -23.23 -8.99
N GLY A 206 18.82 -22.36 -8.20
CA GLY A 206 20.13 -21.80 -8.57
C GLY A 206 20.06 -20.68 -9.62
N ASN A 207 18.86 -20.23 -10.00
CA ASN A 207 18.66 -19.15 -10.95
C ASN A 207 18.74 -17.80 -10.23
N MET A 208 19.95 -17.25 -10.14
CA MET A 208 20.21 -15.98 -9.47
C MET A 208 19.63 -14.77 -10.20
N GLU A 209 19.33 -14.87 -11.48
CA GLU A 209 18.68 -13.82 -12.25
C GLU A 209 17.22 -13.64 -11.76
N PHE A 210 16.49 -14.75 -11.62
CA PHE A 210 15.15 -14.76 -11.04
C PHE A 210 15.12 -14.18 -9.62
N ALA A 211 16.07 -14.65 -8.79
CA ALA A 211 16.13 -14.17 -7.40
C ALA A 211 16.39 -12.66 -7.32
N ARG A 212 17.30 -12.13 -8.14
CA ARG A 212 17.62 -10.69 -8.17
C ARG A 212 16.47 -9.86 -8.71
N GLY A 213 15.85 -10.27 -9.83
CA GLY A 213 14.73 -9.58 -10.44
C GLY A 213 13.52 -9.50 -9.49
N ALA A 214 13.17 -10.63 -8.88
CA ALA A 214 12.07 -10.68 -7.91
C ALA A 214 12.35 -9.87 -6.63
N MET A 215 13.59 -9.89 -6.14
CA MET A 215 13.98 -9.07 -4.99
C MET A 215 13.90 -7.57 -5.33
N TYR A 216 14.31 -7.18 -6.52
CA TYR A 216 14.23 -5.80 -6.98
C TYR A 216 12.78 -5.34 -7.08
N LEU A 217 11.88 -6.14 -7.67
CA LEU A 217 10.44 -5.87 -7.70
C LEU A 217 9.85 -5.72 -6.29
N PHE A 218 10.20 -6.62 -5.37
CA PHE A 218 9.76 -6.54 -3.97
C PHE A 218 10.21 -5.23 -3.31
N MET A 219 11.47 -4.83 -3.50
CA MET A 219 12.02 -3.60 -2.90
C MET A 219 11.36 -2.34 -3.46
N ILE A 220 11.12 -2.28 -4.77
CA ILE A 220 10.39 -1.18 -5.41
C ILE A 220 8.99 -1.08 -4.82
N ASN A 221 8.22 -2.16 -4.82
CA ASN A 221 6.85 -2.16 -4.31
C ASN A 221 6.80 -1.75 -2.83
N THR A 222 7.71 -2.26 -2.00
CA THR A 222 7.85 -1.85 -0.61
C THR A 222 8.10 -0.35 -0.49
N LEU A 223 9.03 0.20 -1.28
CA LEU A 223 9.37 1.62 -1.26
C LEU A 223 8.17 2.50 -1.58
N TYR A 224 7.38 2.14 -2.60
CA TYR A 224 6.20 2.92 -2.99
C TYR A 224 5.06 2.84 -1.97
N ILE A 225 4.86 1.70 -1.31
CA ILE A 225 3.88 1.57 -0.22
C ILE A 225 4.29 2.43 0.98
N VAL A 226 5.58 2.40 1.35
CA VAL A 226 6.13 3.23 2.43
C VAL A 226 5.99 4.72 2.09
N LEU A 227 6.28 5.12 0.84
CA LEU A 227 6.10 6.48 0.35
C LEU A 227 4.63 6.92 0.41
N ALA A 228 3.70 6.09 -0.06
CA ALA A 228 2.27 6.35 0.00
C ALA A 228 1.80 6.56 1.45
N THR A 229 2.24 5.68 2.37
CA THR A 229 1.96 5.80 3.81
C THR A 229 2.49 7.11 4.39
N TYR A 230 3.75 7.44 4.09
CA TYR A 230 4.37 8.69 4.52
C TYR A 230 3.58 9.91 4.05
N LEU A 231 3.22 9.96 2.76
CA LEU A 231 2.48 11.07 2.16
C LEU A 231 1.12 11.28 2.82
N VAL A 232 0.32 10.22 3.00
CA VAL A 232 -1.01 10.32 3.60
C VAL A 232 -0.93 10.76 5.07
N ILE A 233 -0.06 10.16 5.87
CA ILE A 233 0.13 10.53 7.28
C ILE A 233 0.57 11.99 7.40
N LYS A 234 1.47 12.44 6.51
CA LYS A 234 1.93 13.83 6.47
C LYS A 234 0.82 14.78 6.03
N LEU A 235 0.05 14.42 5.00
CA LEU A 235 -1.05 15.23 4.46
C LEU A 235 -2.20 15.39 5.49
N LEU A 236 -2.52 14.33 6.21
CA LEU A 236 -3.52 14.35 7.29
C LEU A 236 -3.02 15.05 8.57
N ARG A 237 -1.78 15.53 8.60
CA ARG A 237 -1.18 16.25 9.73
C ARG A 237 -1.33 15.48 11.05
N PHE A 238 -0.85 14.25 11.07
CA PHE A 238 -0.78 13.47 12.31
C PHE A 238 0.15 14.16 13.33
N PRO A 239 -0.10 14.01 14.65
CA PRO A 239 0.74 14.62 15.68
C PRO A 239 2.15 14.06 15.60
N MET A 240 3.14 14.95 15.50
CA MET A 240 4.55 14.58 15.50
C MET A 240 5.05 14.43 16.93
N ILE A 241 5.91 13.44 17.18
CA ILE A 241 6.55 13.25 18.47
C ILE A 241 7.60 14.35 18.68
N ASN A 242 7.40 15.14 19.72
CA ASN A 242 8.34 16.18 20.13
C ASN A 242 9.26 15.65 21.24
N TYR A 243 10.55 15.58 20.96
CA TYR A 243 11.55 15.20 21.97
C TYR A 243 11.96 16.42 22.80
N ILE A 244 11.93 16.31 24.13
CA ILE A 244 12.23 17.38 25.08
C ILE A 244 13.70 17.84 24.96
N ASN A 245 14.62 16.92 24.60
CA ASN A 245 16.04 17.23 24.48
C ASN A 245 16.34 17.81 23.07
N SER A 246 16.78 19.07 23.02
CA SER A 246 17.05 19.83 21.80
C SER A 246 18.06 19.15 20.86
N LYS A 247 19.13 18.54 21.40
CA LYS A 247 20.15 17.83 20.60
C LYS A 247 19.58 16.57 19.95
N ARG A 248 18.79 15.80 20.70
CA ARG A 248 18.09 14.62 20.15
C ARG A 248 17.07 15.04 19.09
N ARG A 249 16.30 16.10 19.33
CA ARG A 249 15.32 16.62 18.37
C ARG A 249 15.96 16.97 17.03
N THR A 250 17.09 17.69 17.04
CA THR A 250 17.79 18.09 15.81
C THR A 250 18.38 16.89 15.09
N PHE A 251 18.95 15.93 15.82
CA PHE A 251 19.48 14.69 15.26
C PHE A 251 18.37 13.87 14.58
N ILE A 252 17.24 13.69 15.27
CA ILE A 252 16.07 12.95 14.76
C ILE A 252 15.50 13.62 13.51
N ALA A 253 15.32 14.95 13.55
CA ALA A 253 14.84 15.68 12.39
C ALA A 253 15.73 15.49 11.16
N ARG A 254 17.07 15.55 11.32
CA ARG A 254 18.02 15.27 10.24
C ARG A 254 17.93 13.85 9.73
N LEU A 255 17.83 12.88 10.63
CA LEU A 255 17.73 11.46 10.28
C LEU A 255 16.44 11.16 9.52
N VAL A 256 15.32 11.72 9.96
CA VAL A 256 14.03 11.61 9.27
C VAL A 256 14.06 12.27 7.89
N THR A 257 14.63 13.49 7.81
CA THR A 257 14.80 14.17 6.51
C THR A 257 15.70 13.35 5.58
N PHE A 258 16.79 12.79 6.09
CA PHE A 258 17.67 11.91 5.31
C PHE A 258 16.92 10.68 4.77
N PHE A 259 16.17 9.97 5.63
CA PHE A 259 15.38 8.82 5.18
C PHE A 259 14.26 9.22 4.21
N SER A 260 13.61 10.37 4.41
CA SER A 260 12.59 10.86 3.48
C SER A 260 13.17 11.15 2.09
N VAL A 261 14.33 11.80 2.05
CA VAL A 261 15.05 12.08 0.79
C VAL A 261 15.56 10.78 0.16
N LEU A 262 16.15 9.89 0.97
CA LEU A 262 16.62 8.57 0.53
C LEU A 262 15.49 7.72 -0.08
N MET A 263 14.25 7.91 0.35
CA MET A 263 13.09 7.23 -0.23
C MET A 263 12.57 7.88 -1.51
N ILE A 264 12.50 9.22 -1.53
CA ILE A 264 11.91 9.95 -2.65
C ILE A 264 12.79 9.86 -3.90
N ILE A 265 14.10 10.00 -3.75
CA ILE A 265 15.03 9.98 -4.89
C ILE A 265 15.02 8.64 -5.64
N PRO A 266 15.22 7.47 -4.99
CA PRO A 266 15.16 6.19 -5.69
C PRO A 266 13.78 5.93 -6.29
N ALA A 267 12.69 6.29 -5.61
CA ALA A 267 11.34 6.15 -6.13
C ALA A 267 11.16 6.94 -7.44
N LEU A 268 11.68 8.16 -7.52
CA LEU A 268 11.60 9.00 -8.72
C LEU A 268 12.47 8.43 -9.85
N VAL A 269 13.69 7.98 -9.52
CA VAL A 269 14.62 7.38 -10.49
C VAL A 269 14.02 6.10 -11.08
N THR A 270 13.57 5.17 -10.24
CA THR A 270 12.96 3.92 -10.72
C THR A 270 11.69 4.16 -11.52
N PHE A 271 10.87 5.15 -11.14
CA PHE A 271 9.71 5.54 -11.93
C PHE A 271 10.09 6.01 -13.34
N LEU A 272 11.13 6.84 -13.44
CA LEU A 272 11.61 7.33 -14.74
C LEU A 272 12.27 6.22 -15.57
N GLU A 273 13.02 5.31 -14.96
CA GLU A 273 13.62 4.16 -15.65
C GLU A 273 12.54 3.24 -16.23
N VAL A 274 11.56 2.86 -15.42
CA VAL A 274 10.45 1.99 -15.85
C VAL A 274 9.58 2.67 -16.91
N LEU A 275 9.38 4.00 -16.82
CA LEU A 275 8.72 4.77 -17.89
C LEU A 275 9.49 4.72 -19.19
N ASN A 276 10.81 4.89 -19.14
CA ASN A 276 11.65 4.86 -20.33
C ASN A 276 11.65 3.47 -21.00
N GLU A 277 11.76 2.40 -20.21
CA GLU A 277 11.67 1.03 -20.72
C GLU A 277 10.30 0.74 -21.36
N SER A 278 9.22 1.18 -20.74
CA SER A 278 7.87 1.04 -21.29
C SER A 278 7.70 1.80 -22.62
N ASN A 279 8.24 3.01 -22.73
CA ASN A 279 8.21 3.79 -23.95
C ASN A 279 9.04 3.16 -25.09
N LEU A 280 10.22 2.62 -24.77
CA LEU A 280 11.06 1.91 -25.75
C LEU A 280 10.37 0.64 -26.27
N SER A 281 9.70 -0.11 -25.40
CA SER A 281 8.90 -1.29 -25.79
C SER A 281 7.76 -0.92 -26.75
N LEU A 282 7.07 0.19 -26.52
CA LEU A 282 5.99 0.68 -27.40
C LEU A 282 6.52 1.11 -28.78
N ILE A 283 7.71 1.72 -28.84
CA ILE A 283 8.33 2.14 -30.10
C ILE A 283 8.71 0.92 -30.95
N HIS A 284 9.26 -0.14 -30.35
CA HIS A 284 9.58 -1.38 -31.06
C HIS A 284 8.35 -2.13 -31.58
N ILE A 285 7.21 -2.04 -30.91
CA ILE A 285 5.96 -2.65 -31.41
C ILE A 285 5.35 -1.86 -32.56
N SER A 286 5.64 -0.54 -32.64
CA SER A 286 5.09 0.34 -33.68
C SER A 286 5.94 0.40 -34.96
N GLU A 287 7.14 -0.19 -35.00
CA GLU A 287 7.89 -0.31 -36.26
C GLU A 287 7.23 -1.38 -37.14
N PRO A 288 6.69 -0.99 -38.30
CA PRO A 288 6.15 -1.99 -39.23
C PRO A 288 7.34 -2.83 -39.74
N THR A 289 7.23 -4.14 -39.57
CA THR A 289 8.10 -5.11 -40.24
C THR A 289 8.15 -4.76 -41.73
N ARG A 290 9.27 -4.22 -42.21
CA ARG A 290 9.48 -4.04 -43.66
C ARG A 290 9.40 -5.41 -44.31
N PRO A 291 8.52 -5.65 -45.28
CA PRO A 291 8.54 -6.88 -46.04
C PRO A 291 9.81 -6.93 -46.87
N TYR A 292 10.53 -8.02 -46.75
CA TYR A 292 11.62 -8.37 -47.69
C TYR A 292 11.05 -8.72 -49.05
#